data_9c9749b05befcf71589884b420dc6147
#
_entry.id   9c9749b05befcf71589884b420dc6147
#
_cell.length_a   1.000
_cell.length_b   1.000
_cell.length_c   1.000
_cell.angle_alpha   90.00
_cell.angle_beta   90.00
_cell.angle_gamma   90.00
#
_symmetry.space_group_name_H-M   'P 1'
#
loop_
_entity.id
_entity.type
_entity.pdbx_description
1 polymer ?
#
loop_
_entity_poly.entity_id
_entity_poly.type
_entity_poly.pdbx_seq_one_letter_code
_entity_poly.pdbx_strand_id
1 'polypeptide(L)'
;MRKFLKYVATLLGVLVLGVLLAFGLAWFKTERALDKTYTVNDPPLTVLRDTETLAHGGHLFATRGCTDCHGADGAGKLVFDAGPVMRLVAPNLTPGGRLKDRTADQIAAAIRHGVKPDGHPLIFMPTQDFHEMGDADTAALIAYLQALPASANDPGPLEIRPLAKLMYLFDKFPLLPAEKLDHAPRARTPPPVGRTAAYGQYVAQGCIGCHGRNFAGQHVPGTPPSFPDARNLTPAALGGWQEADFFRALREGKRPDGSAIDPFMPWQAFAKMSDDEIA
;
A
#
# COMPACT_ATOMS: atom_id res chain seq x y z
N MET A 1 42.59 36.52 6.39
CA MET A 1 42.45 35.39 5.47
C MET A 1 42.58 34.03 6.15
N ARG A 2 43.70 33.70 6.82
CA ARG A 2 43.89 32.38 7.51
C ARG A 2 42.88 32.04 8.58
N LYS A 3 42.42 32.99 9.41
CA LYS A 3 41.37 32.74 10.43
C LYS A 3 40.04 32.44 9.78
N PHE A 4 39.63 33.17 8.77
CA PHE A 4 38.39 32.93 8.01
C PHE A 4 38.39 31.52 7.39
N LEU A 5 39.50 31.12 6.73
CA LEU A 5 39.60 29.77 6.16
C LEU A 5 39.46 28.68 7.23
N LYS A 6 40.03 28.88 8.43
CA LYS A 6 39.86 27.92 9.54
C LYS A 6 38.43 27.80 9.98
N TYR A 7 37.67 28.91 10.13
CA TYR A 7 36.28 28.85 10.49
C TYR A 7 35.44 28.16 9.43
N VAL A 8 35.66 28.45 8.15
CA VAL A 8 34.97 27.75 7.04
C VAL A 8 35.29 26.25 7.06
N ALA A 9 36.55 25.86 7.20
CA ALA A 9 36.93 24.45 7.30
C ALA A 9 36.31 23.75 8.50
N THR A 10 36.26 24.40 9.67
CA THR A 10 35.61 23.86 10.88
C THR A 10 34.11 23.68 10.66
N LEU A 11 33.43 24.68 10.08
CA LEU A 11 32.00 24.62 9.77
C LEU A 11 31.69 23.50 8.80
N LEU A 12 32.46 23.35 7.74
CA LEU A 12 32.35 22.24 6.79
C LEU A 12 32.58 20.89 7.46
N GLY A 13 33.59 20.79 8.32
CA GLY A 13 33.85 19.56 9.07
C GLY A 13 32.68 19.17 9.99
N VAL A 14 32.12 20.14 10.70
CA VAL A 14 30.93 19.91 11.55
C VAL A 14 29.72 19.49 10.70
N LEU A 15 29.51 20.14 9.55
CA LEU A 15 28.43 19.78 8.64
C LEU A 15 28.57 18.35 8.12
N VAL A 16 29.76 18.00 7.64
CA VAL A 16 30.06 16.63 7.15
C VAL A 16 29.86 15.60 8.26
N LEU A 17 30.34 15.87 9.46
CA LEU A 17 30.14 14.99 10.61
C LEU A 17 28.66 14.84 10.94
N GLY A 18 27.88 15.93 10.93
CA GLY A 18 26.43 15.91 11.14
C GLY A 18 25.70 15.04 10.10
N VAL A 19 26.08 15.16 8.83
CA VAL A 19 25.53 14.34 7.73
C VAL A 19 25.86 12.86 7.95
N LEU A 20 27.11 12.54 8.24
CA LEU A 20 27.54 11.15 8.48
C LEU A 20 26.81 10.53 9.70
N LEU A 21 26.65 11.29 10.77
CA LEU A 21 25.87 10.85 11.93
C LEU A 21 24.39 10.62 11.59
N ALA A 22 23.78 11.50 10.81
CA ALA A 22 22.39 11.34 10.37
C ALA A 22 22.21 10.06 9.53
N PHE A 23 23.11 9.78 8.59
CA PHE A 23 23.08 8.53 7.81
C PHE A 23 23.37 7.31 8.67
N GLY A 24 24.29 7.38 9.63
CA GLY A 24 24.56 6.30 10.59
C GLY A 24 23.33 5.96 11.44
N LEU A 25 22.67 6.99 11.97
CA LEU A 25 21.45 6.85 12.74
C LEU A 25 20.29 6.31 11.87
N ALA A 26 20.15 6.81 10.64
CA ALA A 26 19.13 6.33 9.70
C ALA A 26 19.32 4.85 9.37
N TRP A 27 20.58 4.45 9.12
CA TRP A 27 20.94 3.04 8.90
C TRP A 27 20.57 2.19 10.11
N PHE A 28 21.07 2.55 11.28
CA PHE A 28 20.84 1.81 12.52
C PHE A 28 19.33 1.67 12.85
N LYS A 29 18.58 2.78 12.76
CA LYS A 29 17.11 2.77 12.99
C LYS A 29 16.41 1.84 11.99
N THR A 30 16.76 1.92 10.71
CA THR A 30 16.12 1.13 9.66
C THR A 30 16.41 -0.36 9.84
N GLU A 31 17.68 -0.76 10.04
CA GLU A 31 18.01 -2.17 10.23
C GLU A 31 17.30 -2.74 11.47
N ARG A 32 17.34 -2.01 12.60
CA ARG A 32 16.64 -2.43 13.82
C ARG A 32 15.13 -2.58 13.59
N ALA A 33 14.52 -1.73 12.77
CA ALA A 33 13.10 -1.81 12.47
C ALA A 33 12.78 -2.98 11.51
N LEU A 34 13.67 -3.27 10.56
CA LEU A 34 13.57 -4.42 9.66
C LEU A 34 13.73 -5.76 10.41
N ASP A 35 14.59 -5.79 11.43
CA ASP A 35 14.84 -6.98 12.27
C ASP A 35 13.76 -7.19 13.34
N LYS A 36 12.87 -6.22 13.53
CA LYS A 36 11.76 -6.37 14.48
C LYS A 36 10.79 -7.43 14.00
N THR A 37 10.38 -8.31 14.91
CA THR A 37 9.36 -9.33 14.64
C THR A 37 8.03 -8.97 15.26
N TYR A 38 6.95 -9.37 14.57
CA TYR A 38 5.57 -9.19 14.98
C TYR A 38 4.88 -10.55 15.04
N THR A 39 4.03 -10.72 16.02
CA THR A 39 3.18 -11.91 16.15
C THR A 39 1.76 -11.53 15.74
N VAL A 40 1.21 -12.30 14.80
CA VAL A 40 -0.17 -12.14 14.33
C VAL A 40 -0.91 -13.43 14.65
N ASN A 41 -2.00 -13.32 15.40
CA ASN A 41 -2.82 -14.45 15.85
C ASN A 41 -4.30 -14.20 15.55
N ASP A 42 -4.62 -13.65 14.37
CA ASP A 42 -6.02 -13.54 13.93
C ASP A 42 -6.69 -14.91 13.90
N PRO A 43 -8.01 -14.99 14.12
CA PRO A 43 -8.75 -16.24 13.94
C PRO A 43 -8.51 -16.83 12.54
N PRO A 44 -8.38 -18.18 12.42
CA PRO A 44 -8.12 -18.83 11.14
C PRO A 44 -9.28 -18.58 10.16
N LEU A 45 -8.92 -18.36 8.88
CA LEU A 45 -9.89 -18.11 7.82
C LEU A 45 -10.36 -19.41 7.18
N THR A 46 -11.66 -19.50 6.88
CA THR A 46 -12.22 -20.55 6.05
C THR A 46 -12.10 -20.18 4.58
N VAL A 47 -11.17 -20.80 3.87
CA VAL A 47 -10.91 -20.54 2.45
C VAL A 47 -11.67 -21.53 1.59
N LEU A 48 -12.77 -21.08 1.00
CA LEU A 48 -13.54 -21.84 0.01
C LEU A 48 -12.90 -21.68 -1.38
N ARG A 49 -13.16 -22.67 -2.28
CA ARG A 49 -12.56 -22.68 -3.63
C ARG A 49 -13.60 -22.92 -4.72
N ASP A 50 -14.85 -22.58 -4.43
CA ASP A 50 -15.92 -22.58 -5.44
C ASP A 50 -15.75 -21.44 -6.43
N THR A 51 -16.49 -21.51 -7.53
CA THR A 51 -16.39 -20.55 -8.64
C THR A 51 -16.72 -19.11 -8.20
N GLU A 52 -17.70 -18.96 -7.31
CA GLU A 52 -18.12 -17.65 -6.82
C GLU A 52 -17.03 -17.01 -5.95
N THR A 53 -16.48 -17.76 -5.00
CA THR A 53 -15.37 -17.31 -4.16
C THR A 53 -14.15 -16.91 -4.99
N LEU A 54 -13.79 -17.71 -6.01
CA LEU A 54 -12.66 -17.41 -6.89
C LEU A 54 -12.91 -16.15 -7.73
N ALA A 55 -14.13 -15.99 -8.25
CA ALA A 55 -14.51 -14.80 -9.02
C ALA A 55 -14.47 -13.54 -8.14
N HIS A 56 -14.99 -13.62 -6.90
CA HIS A 56 -14.93 -12.52 -5.94
C HIS A 56 -13.48 -12.16 -5.57
N GLY A 57 -12.64 -13.15 -5.30
CA GLY A 57 -11.21 -12.92 -5.04
C GLY A 57 -10.49 -12.25 -6.19
N GLY A 58 -10.79 -12.65 -7.44
CA GLY A 58 -10.27 -12.01 -8.65
C GLY A 58 -10.75 -10.56 -8.80
N HIS A 59 -12.00 -10.29 -8.49
CA HIS A 59 -12.56 -8.95 -8.45
C HIS A 59 -11.82 -8.06 -7.42
N LEU A 60 -11.63 -8.56 -6.20
CA LEU A 60 -10.87 -7.83 -5.18
C LEU A 60 -9.43 -7.58 -5.61
N PHE A 61 -8.76 -8.58 -6.20
CA PHE A 61 -7.40 -8.41 -6.71
C PHE A 61 -7.30 -7.30 -7.75
N ALA A 62 -8.32 -7.17 -8.61
CA ALA A 62 -8.38 -6.16 -9.66
C ALA A 62 -8.76 -4.76 -9.17
N THR A 63 -9.63 -4.66 -8.13
CA THR A 63 -10.22 -3.39 -7.67
C THR A 63 -9.52 -2.78 -6.46
N ARG A 64 -8.74 -3.57 -5.71
CA ARG A 64 -8.02 -3.09 -4.52
C ARG A 64 -6.56 -2.70 -4.81
N GLY A 65 -6.19 -2.49 -6.10
CA GLY A 65 -4.86 -2.02 -6.49
C GLY A 65 -3.75 -3.08 -6.47
N CYS A 66 -4.04 -4.35 -6.21
CA CYS A 66 -3.03 -5.41 -6.19
C CYS A 66 -2.32 -5.55 -7.55
N THR A 67 -3.10 -5.43 -8.66
CA THR A 67 -2.59 -5.52 -10.03
C THR A 67 -1.59 -4.42 -10.38
N ASP A 68 -1.69 -3.26 -9.75
CA ASP A 68 -0.82 -2.10 -10.05
C ASP A 68 0.63 -2.37 -9.69
N CYS A 69 0.83 -3.12 -8.60
CA CYS A 69 2.16 -3.53 -8.15
C CYS A 69 2.52 -4.94 -8.61
N HIS A 70 1.62 -5.93 -8.45
CA HIS A 70 1.94 -7.33 -8.66
C HIS A 70 1.70 -7.85 -10.08
N GLY A 71 1.21 -6.99 -11.00
CA GLY A 71 0.83 -7.39 -12.35
C GLY A 71 -0.57 -8.01 -12.40
N ALA A 72 -1.19 -8.01 -13.59
CA ALA A 72 -2.54 -8.54 -13.77
C ALA A 72 -2.62 -10.06 -13.54
N ASP A 73 -1.51 -10.75 -13.73
CA ASP A 73 -1.32 -12.19 -13.53
C ASP A 73 -0.74 -12.55 -12.16
N GLY A 74 -0.46 -11.55 -11.31
CA GLY A 74 0.16 -11.74 -10.00
C GLY A 74 1.63 -12.18 -10.05
N ALA A 75 2.27 -12.21 -11.24
CA ALA A 75 3.63 -12.70 -11.42
C ALA A 75 4.72 -11.75 -10.90
N GLY A 76 4.33 -10.56 -10.42
CA GLY A 76 5.28 -9.56 -9.89
C GLY A 76 5.98 -8.77 -10.98
N LYS A 77 6.46 -7.58 -10.63
CA LYS A 77 7.18 -6.70 -11.55
C LYS A 77 8.03 -5.66 -10.83
N LEU A 78 8.93 -5.02 -11.56
CA LEU A 78 9.49 -3.73 -11.15
C LEU A 78 8.36 -2.68 -11.18
N VAL A 79 8.07 -2.08 -10.02
CA VAL A 79 7.05 -1.03 -9.89
C VAL A 79 7.65 0.32 -10.28
N PHE A 80 8.78 0.68 -9.65
CA PHE A 80 9.59 1.84 -10.03
C PHE A 80 11.03 1.71 -9.53
N ASP A 81 11.92 2.49 -10.12
CA ASP A 81 13.27 2.76 -9.58
C ASP A 81 13.43 4.28 -9.36
N ALA A 82 13.47 4.69 -8.11
CA ALA A 82 13.57 6.09 -7.69
C ALA A 82 15.03 6.45 -7.30
N GLY A 83 15.99 6.07 -8.09
CA GLY A 83 17.39 6.48 -7.94
C GLY A 83 17.92 6.22 -6.52
N PRO A 84 18.34 7.27 -5.74
CA PRO A 84 18.95 7.07 -4.43
C PRO A 84 17.96 6.67 -3.33
N VAL A 85 16.63 6.63 -3.62
CA VAL A 85 15.58 6.33 -2.65
C VAL A 85 15.38 4.82 -2.53
N MET A 86 14.84 4.18 -3.58
CA MET A 86 14.63 2.74 -3.58
C MET A 86 14.38 2.19 -4.98
N ARG A 87 14.61 0.91 -5.14
CA ARG A 87 14.10 0.11 -6.23
C ARG A 87 12.95 -0.74 -5.69
N LEU A 88 11.71 -0.36 -6.01
CA LEU A 88 10.53 -1.09 -5.57
C LEU A 88 10.19 -2.19 -6.56
N VAL A 89 10.24 -3.41 -6.06
CA VAL A 89 9.85 -4.61 -6.79
C VAL A 89 8.75 -5.30 -6.01
N ALA A 90 7.61 -5.51 -6.65
CA ALA A 90 6.54 -6.33 -6.11
C ALA A 90 6.81 -7.80 -6.46
N PRO A 91 6.77 -8.71 -5.48
CA PRO A 91 7.10 -10.11 -5.71
C PRO A 91 6.03 -10.83 -6.52
N ASN A 92 6.42 -11.97 -7.09
CA ASN A 92 5.53 -12.96 -7.67
C ASN A 92 4.65 -13.59 -6.59
N LEU A 93 3.33 -13.37 -6.67
CA LEU A 93 2.30 -13.88 -5.76
C LEU A 93 1.66 -15.19 -6.26
N THR A 94 2.13 -15.76 -7.36
CA THR A 94 1.62 -17.05 -7.82
C THR A 94 2.17 -18.21 -6.98
N PRO A 95 1.56 -19.42 -7.07
CA PRO A 95 2.10 -20.62 -6.45
C PRO A 95 3.52 -20.98 -6.88
N GLY A 96 4.02 -20.44 -8.01
CA GLY A 96 5.42 -20.58 -8.43
C GLY A 96 6.38 -19.59 -7.77
N GLY A 97 5.87 -18.59 -7.03
CA GLY A 97 6.65 -17.52 -6.40
C GLY A 97 6.56 -17.50 -4.87
N ARG A 98 6.31 -16.32 -4.31
CA ARG A 98 6.33 -16.08 -2.84
C ARG A 98 5.24 -16.83 -2.08
N LEU A 99 4.15 -17.21 -2.73
CA LEU A 99 3.06 -17.96 -2.08
C LEU A 99 3.24 -19.49 -2.11
N LYS A 100 4.32 -19.98 -2.71
CA LYS A 100 4.66 -21.40 -2.66
C LYS A 100 4.71 -21.86 -1.19
N ASP A 101 3.98 -22.92 -0.88
CA ASP A 101 3.92 -23.55 0.45
C ASP A 101 3.48 -22.61 1.59
N ARG A 102 2.76 -21.49 1.29
CA ARG A 102 2.24 -20.59 2.30
C ARG A 102 0.83 -20.98 2.75
N THR A 103 0.63 -20.94 4.06
CA THR A 103 -0.71 -21.14 4.64
C THR A 103 -1.60 -19.93 4.42
N ALA A 104 -2.92 -20.11 4.51
CA ALA A 104 -3.87 -19.02 4.44
C ALA A 104 -3.59 -17.93 5.50
N ASP A 105 -3.28 -18.34 6.73
CA ASP A 105 -3.00 -17.43 7.83
C ASP A 105 -1.73 -16.60 7.57
N GLN A 106 -0.69 -17.18 6.98
CA GLN A 106 0.52 -16.46 6.59
C GLN A 106 0.25 -15.42 5.49
N ILE A 107 -0.62 -15.75 4.53
CA ILE A 107 -1.02 -14.81 3.47
C ILE A 107 -1.90 -13.71 4.06
N ALA A 108 -2.85 -14.04 4.94
CA ALA A 108 -3.68 -13.06 5.65
C ALA A 108 -2.83 -12.10 6.49
N ALA A 109 -1.84 -12.61 7.24
CA ALA A 109 -0.91 -11.79 8.01
C ALA A 109 -0.12 -10.82 7.12
N ALA A 110 0.29 -11.25 5.93
CA ALA A 110 0.96 -10.38 4.97
C ALA A 110 0.02 -9.27 4.45
N ILE A 111 -1.22 -9.59 4.08
CA ILE A 111 -2.19 -8.64 3.54
C ILE A 111 -2.63 -7.65 4.61
N ARG A 112 -3.07 -8.12 5.78
CA ARG A 112 -3.71 -7.30 6.81
C ARG A 112 -2.76 -6.63 7.78
N HIS A 113 -1.62 -7.26 8.06
CA HIS A 113 -0.69 -6.81 9.08
C HIS A 113 0.69 -6.41 8.54
N GLY A 114 0.96 -6.66 7.26
CA GLY A 114 2.27 -6.39 6.67
C GLY A 114 3.39 -7.23 7.27
N VAL A 115 3.09 -8.46 7.67
CA VAL A 115 4.01 -9.34 8.38
C VAL A 115 4.28 -10.59 7.53
N LYS A 116 5.57 -10.88 7.32
CA LYS A 116 6.05 -12.08 6.62
C LYS A 116 5.89 -13.34 7.49
N PRO A 117 5.97 -14.54 6.90
CA PRO A 117 5.89 -15.79 7.64
C PRO A 117 6.93 -15.97 8.74
N ASP A 118 8.07 -15.30 8.63
CA ASP A 118 9.15 -15.26 9.61
C ASP A 118 8.96 -14.19 10.71
N GLY A 119 7.84 -13.48 10.68
CA GLY A 119 7.49 -12.41 11.62
C GLY A 119 8.03 -11.03 11.27
N HIS A 120 8.94 -10.92 10.30
CA HIS A 120 9.49 -9.61 9.91
C HIS A 120 8.50 -8.77 9.09
N PRO A 121 8.62 -7.43 9.11
CA PRO A 121 7.71 -6.57 8.38
C PRO A 121 7.88 -6.68 6.86
N LEU A 122 6.78 -6.50 6.14
CA LEU A 122 6.81 -6.19 4.71
C LEU A 122 7.30 -4.76 4.50
N ILE A 123 7.89 -4.54 3.33
CA ILE A 123 8.44 -3.25 2.93
C ILE A 123 7.51 -2.62 1.91
N PHE A 124 7.05 -1.39 2.20
CA PHE A 124 6.30 -0.51 1.30
C PHE A 124 4.93 -1.02 0.80
N MET A 125 4.51 -2.24 1.09
CA MET A 125 3.15 -2.67 0.76
C MET A 125 2.13 -1.84 1.57
N PRO A 126 1.09 -1.23 0.96
CA PRO A 126 0.16 -0.33 1.67
C PRO A 126 -0.86 -1.11 2.52
N THR A 127 -0.36 -1.88 3.45
CA THR A 127 -1.14 -2.80 4.30
C THR A 127 -2.21 -2.11 5.12
N GLN A 128 -2.02 -0.83 5.46
CA GLN A 128 -3.02 -0.02 6.15
C GLN A 128 -4.35 0.06 5.40
N ASP A 129 -4.32 -0.05 4.06
CA ASP A 129 -5.51 0.01 3.21
C ASP A 129 -6.30 -1.32 3.23
N PHE A 130 -5.63 -2.40 3.66
CA PHE A 130 -6.20 -3.75 3.73
C PHE A 130 -6.42 -4.25 5.17
N HIS A 131 -5.96 -3.48 6.16
CA HIS A 131 -5.98 -3.89 7.57
C HIS A 131 -7.38 -4.25 8.08
N GLU A 132 -8.40 -3.54 7.63
CA GLU A 132 -9.81 -3.76 7.97
C GLU A 132 -10.56 -4.64 6.96
N MET A 133 -9.88 -5.25 5.99
CA MET A 133 -10.52 -6.14 5.02
C MET A 133 -11.21 -7.31 5.74
N GLY A 134 -12.48 -7.53 5.42
CA GLY A 134 -13.31 -8.57 6.02
C GLY A 134 -12.74 -9.98 5.87
N ASP A 135 -13.13 -10.89 6.78
CA ASP A 135 -12.61 -12.26 6.77
C ASP A 135 -12.98 -13.00 5.49
N ALA A 136 -14.24 -12.85 5.03
CA ALA A 136 -14.72 -13.45 3.79
C ALA A 136 -13.96 -12.92 2.55
N ASP A 137 -13.75 -11.59 2.48
CA ASP A 137 -13.03 -10.96 1.36
C ASP A 137 -11.56 -11.38 1.35
N THR A 138 -10.93 -11.43 2.52
CA THR A 138 -9.53 -11.88 2.62
C THR A 138 -9.40 -13.37 2.23
N ALA A 139 -10.35 -14.21 2.66
CA ALA A 139 -10.37 -15.62 2.29
C ALA A 139 -10.57 -15.81 0.78
N ALA A 140 -11.48 -15.04 0.16
CA ALA A 140 -11.69 -15.07 -1.28
C ALA A 140 -10.46 -14.62 -2.07
N LEU A 141 -9.82 -13.53 -1.63
CA LEU A 141 -8.57 -13.07 -2.24
C LEU A 141 -7.45 -14.11 -2.13
N ILE A 142 -7.31 -14.78 -0.98
CA ILE A 142 -6.34 -15.87 -0.78
C ILE A 142 -6.66 -17.05 -1.70
N ALA A 143 -7.93 -17.45 -1.80
CA ALA A 143 -8.37 -18.52 -2.70
C ALA A 143 -7.96 -18.24 -4.15
N TYR A 144 -8.22 -17.01 -4.61
CA TYR A 144 -7.85 -16.56 -5.95
C TYR A 144 -6.33 -16.59 -6.17
N LEU A 145 -5.56 -16.01 -5.25
CA LEU A 145 -4.08 -15.98 -5.34
C LEU A 145 -3.49 -17.39 -5.40
N GLN A 146 -4.03 -18.34 -4.61
CA GLN A 146 -3.60 -19.73 -4.61
C GLN A 146 -4.04 -20.51 -5.86
N ALA A 147 -5.06 -20.04 -6.57
CA ALA A 147 -5.55 -20.61 -7.82
C ALA A 147 -4.90 -20.04 -9.08
N LEU A 148 -4.09 -18.96 -8.95
CA LEU A 148 -3.38 -18.40 -10.09
C LEU A 148 -2.47 -19.43 -10.76
N PRO A 149 -2.32 -19.40 -12.09
CA PRO A 149 -1.33 -20.21 -12.77
C PRO A 149 0.07 -19.96 -12.21
N ALA A 150 0.81 -21.00 -11.92
CA ALA A 150 2.17 -20.89 -11.42
C ALA A 150 3.06 -20.17 -12.46
N SER A 151 3.76 -19.15 -12.04
CA SER A 151 4.72 -18.38 -12.85
C SER A 151 6.12 -18.54 -12.27
N ALA A 152 7.11 -18.74 -13.13
CA ALA A 152 8.52 -18.76 -12.76
C ALA A 152 9.17 -17.35 -12.82
N ASN A 153 8.37 -16.28 -12.99
CA ASN A 153 8.89 -14.93 -13.09
C ASN A 153 9.61 -14.53 -11.79
N ASP A 154 10.84 -14.05 -11.95
CA ASP A 154 11.61 -13.41 -10.88
C ASP A 154 11.83 -11.94 -11.24
N PRO A 155 11.08 -11.01 -10.63
CA PRO A 155 11.22 -9.58 -10.92
C PRO A 155 12.49 -8.96 -10.30
N GLY A 156 13.30 -9.75 -9.62
CA GLY A 156 14.54 -9.34 -8.98
C GLY A 156 14.34 -8.76 -7.56
N PRO A 157 15.43 -8.20 -6.96
CA PRO A 157 15.40 -7.75 -5.58
C PRO A 157 14.75 -6.37 -5.42
N LEU A 158 14.06 -6.18 -4.29
CA LEU A 158 13.74 -4.88 -3.74
C LEU A 158 14.97 -4.31 -3.04
N GLU A 159 15.26 -3.01 -3.23
CA GLU A 159 16.39 -2.34 -2.62
C GLU A 159 15.96 -1.08 -1.86
N ILE A 160 16.26 -1.02 -0.57
CA ILE A 160 16.15 0.21 0.23
C ILE A 160 17.48 0.93 0.15
N ARG A 161 17.50 2.09 -0.51
CA ARG A 161 18.73 2.86 -0.70
C ARG A 161 18.91 3.95 0.36
N PRO A 162 20.08 4.57 0.50
CA PRO A 162 20.39 5.44 1.64
C PRO A 162 19.43 6.58 1.89
N LEU A 163 18.86 7.19 0.82
CA LEU A 163 17.92 8.31 0.99
C LEU A 163 16.57 7.86 1.58
N ALA A 164 16.09 6.66 1.24
CA ALA A 164 14.88 6.12 1.88
C ALA A 164 15.08 5.92 3.38
N LYS A 165 16.25 5.41 3.80
CA LYS A 165 16.58 5.26 5.23
C LYS A 165 16.61 6.60 5.95
N LEU A 166 17.17 7.64 5.29
CA LEU A 166 17.19 8.99 5.84
C LEU A 166 15.76 9.57 5.95
N MET A 167 14.94 9.42 4.90
CA MET A 167 13.54 9.85 4.93
C MET A 167 12.74 9.09 6.01
N TYR A 168 12.99 7.79 6.19
CA TYR A 168 12.38 6.98 7.24
C TYR A 168 12.81 7.44 8.65
N LEU A 169 14.05 7.85 8.86
CA LEU A 169 14.51 8.42 10.12
C LEU A 169 13.64 9.61 10.56
N PHE A 170 13.24 10.45 9.61
CA PHE A 170 12.42 11.64 9.83
C PHE A 170 10.91 11.42 9.65
N ASP A 171 10.46 10.16 9.59
CA ASP A 171 9.05 9.79 9.35
C ASP A 171 8.42 10.41 8.08
N LYS A 172 9.27 10.60 7.05
CA LYS A 172 8.86 11.15 5.74
C LYS A 172 8.64 10.08 4.68
N PHE A 173 8.83 8.80 5.02
CA PHE A 173 8.68 7.68 4.10
C PHE A 173 7.99 6.49 4.79
N PRO A 174 6.84 6.00 4.27
CA PRO A 174 6.08 4.92 4.90
C PRO A 174 6.69 3.55 4.57
N LEU A 175 7.91 3.32 5.05
CA LEU A 175 8.71 2.15 4.68
C LEU A 175 8.13 0.85 5.23
N LEU A 176 7.69 0.86 6.49
CA LEU A 176 7.27 -0.32 7.24
C LEU A 176 5.84 -0.13 7.81
N PRO A 177 4.80 -0.44 7.04
CA PRO A 177 3.41 -0.24 7.49
C PRO A 177 3.08 -0.98 8.79
N ALA A 178 3.65 -2.18 9.01
CA ALA A 178 3.41 -2.97 10.22
C ALA A 178 3.66 -2.20 11.52
N GLU A 179 4.57 -1.22 11.54
CA GLU A 179 4.84 -0.42 12.75
C GLU A 179 3.66 0.46 13.20
N LYS A 180 2.73 0.75 12.29
CA LYS A 180 1.61 1.69 12.51
C LYS A 180 0.25 0.97 12.64
N LEU A 181 0.25 -0.37 12.63
CA LEU A 181 -0.94 -1.18 12.69
C LEU A 181 -1.12 -1.82 14.06
N ASP A 182 -2.38 -2.03 14.44
CA ASP A 182 -2.74 -2.84 15.60
C ASP A 182 -2.70 -4.33 15.21
N HIS A 183 -1.91 -5.11 15.93
CA HIS A 183 -1.78 -6.56 15.70
C HIS A 183 -2.63 -7.41 16.64
N ALA A 184 -3.53 -6.79 17.43
CA ALA A 184 -4.42 -7.53 18.30
C ALA A 184 -5.31 -8.49 17.49
N PRO A 185 -5.47 -9.75 17.93
CA PRO A 185 -6.29 -10.74 17.25
C PRO A 185 -7.75 -10.29 17.18
N ARG A 186 -8.34 -10.33 15.98
CA ARG A 186 -9.77 -10.02 15.81
C ARG A 186 -10.34 -10.61 14.53
N ALA A 187 -11.61 -11.02 14.60
CA ALA A 187 -12.42 -11.28 13.43
C ALA A 187 -12.88 -9.96 12.79
N ARG A 188 -13.03 -9.94 11.48
CA ARG A 188 -13.48 -8.76 10.72
C ARG A 188 -14.67 -9.14 9.86
N THR A 189 -15.86 -8.67 10.27
CA THR A 189 -17.09 -8.89 9.51
C THR A 189 -17.38 -7.64 8.68
N PRO A 190 -17.32 -7.74 7.33
CA PRO A 190 -17.69 -6.61 6.48
C PRO A 190 -19.18 -6.33 6.60
N PRO A 191 -19.62 -5.08 6.40
CA PRO A 191 -21.05 -4.80 6.29
C PRO A 191 -21.64 -5.49 5.04
N PRO A 192 -22.95 -5.77 5.03
CA PRO A 192 -23.61 -6.32 3.85
C PRO A 192 -23.38 -5.47 2.61
N VAL A 193 -23.15 -6.14 1.48
CA VAL A 193 -23.02 -5.47 0.18
C VAL A 193 -24.32 -4.72 -0.15
N GLY A 194 -24.19 -3.49 -0.61
CA GLY A 194 -25.30 -2.65 -1.02
C GLY A 194 -25.00 -1.16 -0.91
N ARG A 195 -25.91 -0.35 -1.43
CA ARG A 195 -25.81 1.13 -1.46
C ARG A 195 -26.06 1.75 -0.09
N THR A 196 -25.15 1.53 0.83
CA THR A 196 -25.24 2.03 2.21
C THR A 196 -23.95 2.74 2.61
N ALA A 197 -24.05 3.75 3.46
CA ALA A 197 -22.89 4.46 3.98
C ALA A 197 -21.89 3.53 4.70
N ALA A 198 -22.39 2.48 5.37
CA ALA A 198 -21.54 1.50 6.04
C ALA A 198 -20.71 0.68 5.04
N TYR A 199 -21.32 0.23 3.94
CA TYR A 199 -20.59 -0.49 2.89
C TYR A 199 -19.65 0.43 2.14
N GLY A 200 -20.09 1.65 1.81
CA GLY A 200 -19.22 2.67 1.20
C GLY A 200 -18.01 3.00 2.07
N GLN A 201 -18.17 3.13 3.39
CA GLN A 201 -17.05 3.33 4.32
C GLN A 201 -16.08 2.14 4.31
N TYR A 202 -16.58 0.93 4.22
CA TYR A 202 -15.77 -0.29 4.11
C TYR A 202 -14.97 -0.32 2.79
N VAL A 203 -15.62 -0.05 1.66
CA VAL A 203 -14.97 -0.01 0.35
C VAL A 203 -13.91 1.11 0.30
N ALA A 204 -14.23 2.27 0.85
CA ALA A 204 -13.35 3.45 0.86
C ALA A 204 -12.10 3.31 1.76
N GLN A 205 -11.96 2.22 2.53
CA GLN A 205 -10.69 1.93 3.22
C GLN A 205 -9.50 1.91 2.26
N GLY A 206 -9.68 1.43 1.02
CA GLY A 206 -8.66 1.48 -0.02
C GLY A 206 -8.26 2.88 -0.50
N CYS A 207 -8.95 3.93 -0.05
CA CYS A 207 -8.66 5.33 -0.44
C CYS A 207 -7.83 6.08 0.60
N ILE A 208 -7.77 5.58 1.86
CA ILE A 208 -7.19 6.30 2.99
C ILE A 208 -5.68 6.54 2.87
N GLY A 209 -4.97 5.64 2.19
CA GLY A 209 -3.52 5.77 2.00
C GLY A 209 -3.14 7.06 1.29
N CYS A 210 -3.93 7.47 0.29
CA CYS A 210 -3.73 8.71 -0.44
C CYS A 210 -4.54 9.87 0.15
N HIS A 211 -5.85 9.68 0.41
CA HIS A 211 -6.76 10.77 0.78
C HIS A 211 -6.81 11.09 2.29
N GLY A 212 -6.04 10.35 3.11
CA GLY A 212 -6.03 10.49 4.56
C GLY A 212 -7.22 9.79 5.24
N ARG A 213 -7.07 9.45 6.53
CA ARG A 213 -8.10 8.72 7.30
C ARG A 213 -9.44 9.46 7.41
N ASN A 214 -9.42 10.78 7.31
CA ASN A 214 -10.61 11.66 7.34
C ASN A 214 -11.08 12.07 5.94
N PHE A 215 -10.46 11.54 4.88
CA PHE A 215 -10.73 11.87 3.48
C PHE A 215 -10.58 13.37 3.12
N ALA A 216 -9.92 14.17 3.98
CA ALA A 216 -9.75 15.61 3.73
C ALA A 216 -8.69 15.93 2.66
N GLY A 217 -8.02 14.92 2.14
CA GLY A 217 -6.91 15.06 1.21
C GLY A 217 -5.59 15.36 1.92
N GLN A 218 -4.50 15.08 1.24
CA GLN A 218 -3.14 15.31 1.74
C GLN A 218 -2.12 15.15 0.62
N HIS A 219 -0.89 15.59 0.87
CA HIS A 219 0.24 15.12 0.07
C HIS A 219 0.43 13.62 0.30
N VAL A 220 0.51 12.83 -0.78
CA VAL A 220 0.60 11.36 -0.67
C VAL A 220 1.94 10.98 -0.05
N PRO A 221 1.95 10.26 1.09
CA PRO A 221 3.18 9.94 1.80
C PRO A 221 4.19 9.20 0.92
N GLY A 222 5.44 9.65 0.93
CA GLY A 222 6.52 9.02 0.18
C GLY A 222 6.66 9.46 -1.28
N THR A 223 5.77 10.34 -1.77
CA THR A 223 5.90 10.92 -3.12
C THR A 223 6.77 12.17 -3.12
N PRO A 224 7.43 12.49 -4.27
CA PRO A 224 8.14 13.76 -4.42
C PRO A 224 7.20 14.97 -4.26
N PRO A 225 7.70 16.12 -3.76
CA PRO A 225 6.89 17.34 -3.58
C PRO A 225 6.25 17.87 -4.87
N SER A 226 6.73 17.46 -6.04
CA SER A 226 6.16 17.80 -7.36
C SER A 226 4.92 16.98 -7.74
N PHE A 227 4.63 15.91 -6.98
CA PHE A 227 3.44 15.10 -7.24
C PHE A 227 2.17 15.80 -6.76
N PRO A 228 1.02 15.56 -7.41
CA PRO A 228 -0.23 16.20 -7.02
C PRO A 228 -0.67 15.70 -5.64
N ASP A 229 -1.26 16.61 -4.86
CA ASP A 229 -1.94 16.24 -3.62
C ASP A 229 -3.22 15.47 -3.92
N ALA A 230 -3.50 14.44 -3.11
CA ALA A 230 -4.78 13.78 -3.12
C ALA A 230 -5.88 14.75 -2.68
N ARG A 231 -6.95 14.82 -3.46
CA ARG A 231 -8.05 15.79 -3.25
C ARG A 231 -8.86 15.46 -2.00
N ASN A 232 -9.49 16.47 -1.45
CA ASN A 232 -10.49 16.32 -0.40
C ASN A 232 -11.75 15.63 -0.96
N LEU A 233 -12.16 14.52 -0.34
CA LEU A 233 -13.34 13.72 -0.69
C LEU A 233 -14.49 13.90 0.32
N THR A 234 -14.37 14.83 1.28
CA THR A 234 -15.44 15.09 2.22
C THR A 234 -16.58 15.88 1.56
N PRO A 235 -17.78 15.94 2.19
CA PRO A 235 -18.88 16.74 1.68
C PRO A 235 -18.54 18.20 1.44
N ALA A 236 -17.55 18.76 2.12
CA ALA A 236 -17.07 20.13 1.89
C ALA A 236 -16.53 20.32 0.45
N ALA A 237 -15.99 19.27 -0.17
CA ALA A 237 -15.46 19.35 -1.54
C ALA A 237 -16.38 18.64 -2.56
N LEU A 238 -17.09 17.59 -2.16
CA LEU A 238 -17.94 16.79 -3.06
C LEU A 238 -19.43 17.13 -2.93
N GLY A 239 -19.85 18.00 -2.02
CA GLY A 239 -21.27 18.29 -1.76
C GLY A 239 -22.04 18.87 -2.95
N GLY A 240 -21.36 19.38 -3.97
CA GLY A 240 -21.95 19.82 -5.23
C GLY A 240 -22.01 18.75 -6.34
N TRP A 241 -21.40 17.56 -6.10
CA TRP A 241 -21.39 16.46 -7.06
C TRP A 241 -22.71 15.69 -7.03
N GLN A 242 -23.15 15.28 -8.21
CA GLN A 242 -24.23 14.30 -8.33
C GLN A 242 -23.64 12.88 -8.34
N GLU A 243 -24.46 11.87 -8.06
CA GLU A 243 -24.05 10.46 -8.14
C GLU A 243 -23.37 10.15 -9.51
N ALA A 244 -23.94 10.63 -10.60
CA ALA A 244 -23.40 10.43 -11.95
C ALA A 244 -21.97 11.04 -12.11
N ASP A 245 -21.66 12.13 -11.41
CA ASP A 245 -20.33 12.73 -11.45
C ASP A 245 -19.30 11.85 -10.72
N PHE A 246 -19.70 11.25 -9.62
CA PHE A 246 -18.85 10.33 -8.87
C PHE A 246 -18.58 9.05 -9.67
N PHE A 247 -19.62 8.47 -10.31
CA PHE A 247 -19.46 7.36 -11.24
C PHE A 247 -18.51 7.70 -12.36
N ARG A 248 -18.70 8.85 -13.02
CA ARG A 248 -17.83 9.29 -14.12
C ARG A 248 -16.38 9.48 -13.68
N ALA A 249 -16.18 9.99 -12.47
CA ALA A 249 -14.84 10.17 -11.91
C ALA A 249 -14.11 8.82 -11.75
N LEU A 250 -14.78 7.80 -11.24
CA LEU A 250 -14.19 6.47 -11.03
C LEU A 250 -14.16 5.61 -12.29
N ARG A 251 -15.15 5.73 -13.19
CA ARG A 251 -15.23 4.94 -14.44
C ARG A 251 -14.36 5.50 -15.55
N GLU A 252 -14.32 6.83 -15.70
CA GLU A 252 -13.71 7.50 -16.85
C GLU A 252 -12.51 8.39 -16.47
N GLY A 253 -12.24 8.58 -15.17
CA GLY A 253 -11.20 9.50 -14.72
C GLY A 253 -11.51 10.97 -15.06
N LYS A 254 -12.78 11.39 -15.02
CA LYS A 254 -13.21 12.74 -15.35
C LYS A 254 -13.99 13.40 -14.22
N ARG A 255 -13.70 14.67 -13.94
CA ARG A 255 -14.43 15.50 -12.99
C ARG A 255 -15.72 16.08 -13.62
N PRO A 256 -16.62 16.70 -12.80
CA PRO A 256 -17.84 17.34 -13.30
C PRO A 256 -17.59 18.40 -14.37
N ASP A 257 -16.49 19.15 -14.27
CA ASP A 257 -16.06 20.16 -15.22
C ASP A 257 -15.43 19.59 -16.52
N GLY A 258 -15.38 18.27 -16.66
CA GLY A 258 -14.78 17.56 -17.78
C GLY A 258 -13.26 17.42 -17.70
N SER A 259 -12.60 18.00 -16.70
CA SER A 259 -11.14 17.87 -16.54
C SER A 259 -10.75 16.42 -16.16
N ALA A 260 -9.61 15.95 -16.66
CA ALA A 260 -9.10 14.64 -16.34
C ALA A 260 -8.61 14.55 -14.90
N ILE A 261 -8.85 13.41 -14.27
CA ILE A 261 -8.20 13.03 -13.02
C ILE A 261 -6.78 12.57 -13.36
N ASP A 262 -5.80 13.01 -12.56
CA ASP A 262 -4.41 12.62 -12.74
C ASP A 262 -4.27 11.09 -12.68
N PRO A 263 -3.55 10.47 -13.61
CA PRO A 263 -3.35 9.00 -13.64
C PRO A 263 -2.63 8.44 -12.39
N PHE A 264 -2.03 9.29 -11.58
CA PHE A 264 -1.48 8.89 -10.28
C PHE A 264 -2.57 8.37 -9.33
N MET A 265 -3.80 8.87 -9.43
CA MET A 265 -4.97 8.21 -8.84
C MET A 265 -5.31 6.98 -9.71
N PRO A 266 -5.31 5.75 -9.17
CA PRO A 266 -5.49 4.54 -9.96
C PRO A 266 -6.96 4.29 -10.30
N TRP A 267 -7.64 5.29 -10.89
CA TRP A 267 -9.06 5.21 -11.25
C TRP A 267 -9.36 4.05 -12.20
N GLN A 268 -8.40 3.61 -13.02
CA GLN A 268 -8.55 2.46 -13.93
C GLN A 268 -8.78 1.14 -13.17
N ALA A 269 -8.21 0.99 -11.96
CA ALA A 269 -8.51 -0.14 -11.09
C ALA A 269 -9.92 0.00 -10.51
N PHE A 270 -10.27 1.19 -10.02
CA PHE A 270 -11.60 1.48 -9.45
C PHE A 270 -12.72 1.42 -10.51
N ALA A 271 -12.40 1.67 -11.77
CA ALA A 271 -13.35 1.50 -12.88
C ALA A 271 -13.89 0.06 -13.01
N LYS A 272 -13.25 -0.92 -12.38
CA LYS A 272 -13.69 -2.32 -12.37
C LYS A 272 -14.61 -2.65 -11.18
N MET A 273 -14.81 -1.73 -10.25
CA MET A 273 -15.75 -1.90 -9.12
C MET A 273 -17.18 -2.09 -9.65
N SER A 274 -18.00 -2.82 -8.91
CA SER A 274 -19.42 -2.90 -9.21
C SER A 274 -20.12 -1.54 -8.99
N ASP A 275 -21.34 -1.40 -9.49
CA ASP A 275 -22.12 -0.18 -9.26
C ASP A 275 -22.49 0.00 -7.79
N ASP A 276 -22.69 -1.11 -7.06
CA ASP A 276 -22.97 -1.05 -5.62
C ASP A 276 -21.74 -0.66 -4.78
N GLU A 277 -20.52 -0.95 -5.27
CA GLU A 277 -19.28 -0.50 -4.62
C GLU A 277 -19.01 0.99 -4.86
N ILE A 278 -19.44 1.53 -6.01
CA ILE A 278 -19.24 2.95 -6.35
C ILE A 278 -20.33 3.81 -5.69
N ALA A 279 -21.55 3.34 -5.62
CA ALA A 279 -22.69 4.06 -5.06
C ALA A 279 -22.66 4.15 -3.55
#